data_34cb594a4b69f174a9d90967b46dc5c9
#
_entry.id   34cb594a4b69f174a9d90967b46dc5c9
#
_cell.length_a   1.000
_cell.length_b   1.000
_cell.length_c   1.000
_cell.angle_alpha   90.00
_cell.angle_beta   90.00
_cell.angle_gamma   90.00
#
_symmetry.space_group_name_H-M   'P 1'
#
loop_
_entity.id
_entity.type
_entity.pdbx_description
1 polymer ?
#
loop_
_entity_poly.entity_id
_entity_poly.type
_entity_poly.pdbx_seq_one_letter_code
_entity_poly.pdbx_strand_id
1 'polypeptide(L)'
;MPTGYTQQIIDGTVKTPKEFLHLCLRNFGVCISMRDMPFDSQGDYTEYIKKYYQDSMGYHTKALENAKREYEKITNLSDDNLYEMYVKNFSDNREYYQKRTDEAKKQNAKYQSFYDAIKNWDCSEEFSNIKNFALNQIDISKDDEDYYADELSKEMLTKEEFISEGKYKEELLKNSKWDIDYHQKELDYVIKNMNDTLAFYEHFKKEIEKL
;
A
#
# COMPACT_ATOMS: atom_id res chain seq x y z
N MET A 1 20.45 28.68 -21.93
CA MET A 1 19.02 28.42 -22.16
C MET A 1 18.30 28.53 -20.83
N PRO A 2 17.14 29.20 -20.78
CA PRO A 2 16.37 29.24 -19.51
C PRO A 2 15.94 27.85 -19.09
N THR A 3 15.94 27.61 -17.77
CA THR A 3 15.36 26.38 -17.18
C THR A 3 13.85 26.51 -17.09
N GLY A 4 13.13 25.42 -16.79
CA GLY A 4 11.68 25.49 -16.60
C GLY A 4 11.23 26.50 -15.52
N TYR A 5 12.11 26.84 -14.56
CA TYR A 5 11.85 27.87 -13.54
C TYR A 5 12.11 29.28 -14.06
N THR A 6 13.26 29.49 -14.68
CA THR A 6 13.65 30.82 -15.19
C THR A 6 12.85 31.22 -16.41
N GLN A 7 12.27 30.28 -17.12
CA GLN A 7 11.34 30.60 -18.21
C GLN A 7 10.15 31.43 -17.71
N GLN A 8 9.65 31.16 -16.50
CA GLN A 8 8.53 31.91 -15.94
C GLN A 8 8.85 33.38 -15.58
N ILE A 9 10.14 33.73 -15.45
CA ILE A 9 10.58 35.11 -15.33
C ILE A 9 10.47 35.79 -16.72
N ILE A 10 10.87 35.07 -17.78
CA ILE A 10 10.91 35.62 -19.14
C ILE A 10 9.50 35.82 -19.71
N ASP A 11 8.59 34.88 -19.45
CA ASP A 11 7.19 34.97 -19.90
C ASP A 11 6.32 35.88 -19.00
N GLY A 12 6.88 36.41 -17.90
CA GLY A 12 6.21 37.36 -17.03
C GLY A 12 5.19 36.75 -16.07
N THR A 13 5.17 35.41 -15.94
CA THR A 13 4.37 34.69 -14.91
C THR A 13 4.89 35.01 -13.52
N VAL A 14 6.21 35.10 -13.37
CA VAL A 14 6.92 35.50 -12.14
C VAL A 14 7.52 36.88 -12.36
N LYS A 15 7.10 37.87 -11.56
CA LYS A 15 7.43 39.28 -11.75
C LYS A 15 8.44 39.82 -10.75
N THR A 16 8.56 39.18 -9.59
CA THR A 16 9.42 39.64 -8.50
C THR A 16 10.36 38.53 -8.00
N PRO A 17 11.52 38.89 -7.41
CA PRO A 17 12.40 37.92 -6.77
C PRO A 17 11.70 37.11 -5.68
N LYS A 18 10.78 37.69 -4.92
CA LYS A 18 9.98 36.99 -3.90
C LYS A 18 9.12 35.89 -4.53
N GLU A 19 8.40 36.21 -5.60
CA GLU A 19 7.59 35.22 -6.35
C GLU A 19 8.47 34.09 -6.89
N PHE A 20 9.67 34.42 -7.39
CA PHE A 20 10.61 33.42 -7.87
C PHE A 20 11.08 32.47 -6.75
N LEU A 21 11.38 33.00 -5.59
CA LEU A 21 11.74 32.18 -4.42
C LEU A 21 10.58 31.29 -3.97
N HIS A 22 9.34 31.78 -3.99
CA HIS A 22 8.15 30.95 -3.74
C HIS A 22 8.01 29.82 -4.76
N LEU A 23 8.25 30.08 -6.03
CA LEU A 23 8.26 29.06 -7.06
C LEU A 23 9.31 27.98 -6.79
N CYS A 24 10.53 28.40 -6.43
CA CYS A 24 11.62 27.48 -6.13
C CYS A 24 11.38 26.64 -4.88
N LEU A 25 10.81 27.24 -3.82
CA LEU A 25 10.51 26.56 -2.54
C LEU A 25 9.74 25.27 -2.74
N ARG A 26 8.77 25.24 -3.65
CA ARG A 26 7.90 24.10 -3.92
C ARG A 26 8.64 22.81 -4.31
N ASN A 27 9.93 22.90 -4.62
CA ASN A 27 10.76 21.77 -5.03
C ASN A 27 11.83 21.41 -4.02
N PHE A 28 11.79 21.98 -2.82
CA PHE A 28 12.81 21.77 -1.80
C PHE A 28 12.26 21.19 -0.49
N GLY A 29 13.00 20.23 0.06
CA GLY A 29 12.81 19.71 1.40
C GLY A 29 11.37 19.25 1.66
N VAL A 30 10.85 19.63 2.80
CA VAL A 30 9.48 19.28 3.25
C VAL A 30 8.38 19.91 2.40
N CYS A 31 8.70 20.91 1.56
CA CYS A 31 7.74 21.57 0.67
C CYS A 31 7.55 20.84 -0.68
N ILE A 32 8.25 19.73 -0.92
CA ILE A 32 8.14 18.98 -2.19
C ILE A 32 6.71 18.49 -2.48
N SER A 33 5.91 18.28 -1.45
CA SER A 33 4.49 17.97 -1.56
C SER A 33 3.66 19.06 -2.26
N MET A 34 4.19 20.29 -2.31
CA MET A 34 3.56 21.43 -2.97
C MET A 34 3.88 21.51 -4.46
N ARG A 35 4.77 20.66 -4.99
CA ARG A 35 5.26 20.75 -6.39
C ARG A 35 4.14 20.76 -7.42
N ASP A 36 3.15 19.92 -7.21
CA ASP A 36 2.06 19.71 -8.17
C ASP A 36 0.86 20.67 -7.93
N MET A 37 0.96 21.55 -6.93
CA MET A 37 -0.06 22.57 -6.68
C MET A 37 0.04 23.69 -7.73
N PRO A 38 -1.08 24.35 -8.09
CA PRO A 38 -1.06 25.55 -8.91
C PRO A 38 -0.14 26.61 -8.31
N PHE A 39 0.68 27.26 -9.14
CA PHE A 39 1.46 28.41 -8.70
C PHE A 39 0.55 29.63 -8.59
N ASP A 40 0.46 30.18 -7.40
CA ASP A 40 -0.16 31.48 -7.15
C ASP A 40 0.92 32.41 -6.61
N SER A 41 1.27 33.43 -7.39
CA SER A 41 2.31 34.39 -7.03
C SER A 41 1.95 35.25 -5.82
N GLN A 42 0.67 35.33 -5.46
CA GLN A 42 0.17 36.10 -4.32
C GLN A 42 -0.40 35.22 -3.21
N GLY A 43 -0.45 33.90 -3.44
CA GLY A 43 -1.13 32.96 -2.55
C GLY A 43 -0.36 32.65 -1.26
N ASP A 44 -1.08 32.61 -0.16
CA ASP A 44 -0.61 31.95 1.06
C ASP A 44 -0.84 30.44 0.93
N TYR A 45 0.25 29.68 0.84
CA TYR A 45 0.20 28.23 0.68
C TYR A 45 -0.23 27.48 1.96
N THR A 46 -0.47 28.16 3.06
CA THR A 46 -0.87 27.54 4.35
C THR A 46 -2.09 26.61 4.20
N GLU A 47 -3.14 27.08 3.54
CA GLU A 47 -4.35 26.28 3.32
C GLU A 47 -4.13 25.13 2.34
N TYR A 48 -3.28 25.30 1.34
CA TYR A 48 -2.89 24.23 0.41
C TYR A 48 -2.12 23.11 1.13
N ILE A 49 -1.18 23.47 2.00
CA ILE A 49 -0.43 22.51 2.82
C ILE A 49 -1.39 21.72 3.69
N LYS A 50 -2.28 22.38 4.42
CA LYS A 50 -3.29 21.71 5.26
C LYS A 50 -4.15 20.75 4.43
N LYS A 51 -4.66 21.21 3.30
CA LYS A 51 -5.52 20.41 2.41
C LYS A 51 -4.79 19.18 1.86
N TYR A 52 -3.51 19.30 1.51
CA TYR A 52 -2.71 18.17 1.02
C TYR A 52 -2.65 17.01 2.02
N TYR A 53 -2.53 17.33 3.32
CA TYR A 53 -2.46 16.31 4.36
C TYR A 53 -3.85 15.86 4.86
N GLN A 54 -4.91 16.64 4.62
CA GLN A 54 -6.25 16.43 5.16
C GLN A 54 -6.85 15.08 4.77
N ASP A 55 -6.68 14.66 3.51
CA ASP A 55 -7.26 13.40 3.02
C ASP A 55 -6.59 12.19 3.70
N SER A 56 -5.26 12.21 3.83
CA SER A 56 -4.50 11.16 4.51
C SER A 56 -4.82 11.12 6.01
N MET A 57 -4.91 12.29 6.68
CA MET A 57 -5.33 12.38 8.08
C MET A 57 -6.74 11.83 8.26
N GLY A 58 -7.68 12.20 7.40
CA GLY A 58 -9.06 11.72 7.43
C GLY A 58 -9.16 10.22 7.24
N TYR A 59 -8.39 9.66 6.32
CA TYR A 59 -8.31 8.22 6.12
C TYR A 59 -7.82 7.48 7.37
N HIS A 60 -6.65 7.87 7.91
CA HIS A 60 -6.07 7.19 9.07
C HIS A 60 -6.91 7.38 10.34
N THR A 61 -7.54 8.55 10.54
CA THR A 61 -8.47 8.78 11.65
C THR A 61 -9.65 7.82 11.59
N LYS A 62 -10.30 7.72 10.42
CA LYS A 62 -11.45 6.82 10.23
C LYS A 62 -11.07 5.34 10.35
N ALA A 63 -9.92 4.96 9.81
CA ALA A 63 -9.42 3.60 9.90
C ALA A 63 -9.08 3.22 11.35
N LEU A 64 -8.46 4.12 12.11
CA LEU A 64 -8.17 3.95 13.53
C LEU A 64 -9.45 3.77 14.37
N GLU A 65 -10.46 4.59 14.12
CA GLU A 65 -11.76 4.45 14.80
C GLU A 65 -12.44 3.10 14.48
N ASN A 66 -12.36 2.66 13.23
CA ASN A 66 -12.89 1.36 12.82
C ASN A 66 -12.13 0.22 13.49
N ALA A 67 -10.80 0.26 13.51
CA ALA A 67 -9.97 -0.74 14.16
C ALA A 67 -10.27 -0.84 15.68
N LYS A 68 -10.42 0.30 16.36
CA LYS A 68 -10.81 0.33 17.79
C LYS A 68 -12.19 -0.30 18.02
N ARG A 69 -13.17 0.02 17.17
CA ARG A 69 -14.51 -0.59 17.27
C ARG A 69 -14.48 -2.10 17.03
N GLU A 70 -13.69 -2.56 16.07
CA GLU A 70 -13.57 -4.00 15.81
C GLU A 70 -12.85 -4.73 16.96
N TYR A 71 -11.82 -4.12 17.54
CA TYR A 71 -11.16 -4.65 18.74
C TYR A 71 -12.14 -4.84 19.91
N GLU A 72 -12.95 -3.81 20.20
CA GLU A 72 -13.98 -3.87 21.24
C GLU A 72 -15.03 -4.94 20.93
N LYS A 73 -15.48 -5.03 19.68
CA LYS A 73 -16.43 -6.05 19.24
C LYS A 73 -15.88 -7.47 19.47
N ILE A 74 -14.65 -7.75 19.00
CA ILE A 74 -14.00 -9.05 19.19
C ILE A 74 -13.83 -9.38 20.67
N THR A 75 -13.45 -8.39 21.49
CA THR A 75 -13.28 -8.56 22.94
C THR A 75 -14.57 -9.05 23.60
N ASN A 76 -15.72 -8.53 23.16
CA ASN A 76 -17.04 -8.82 23.74
C ASN A 76 -17.79 -9.99 23.06
N LEU A 77 -17.20 -10.63 22.03
CA LEU A 77 -17.82 -11.79 21.40
C LEU A 77 -17.81 -13.00 22.35
N SER A 78 -18.94 -13.71 22.37
CA SER A 78 -19.03 -15.02 23.02
C SER A 78 -18.27 -16.08 22.21
N ASP A 79 -17.90 -17.18 22.86
CA ASP A 79 -17.22 -18.31 22.21
C ASP A 79 -18.11 -18.90 21.08
N ASP A 80 -19.43 -18.90 21.26
CA ASP A 80 -20.37 -19.36 20.23
C ASP A 80 -20.28 -18.50 18.96
N ASN A 81 -20.32 -17.18 19.09
CA ASN A 81 -20.22 -16.26 17.97
C ASN A 81 -18.83 -16.31 17.31
N LEU A 82 -17.77 -16.49 18.11
CA LEU A 82 -16.42 -16.68 17.59
C LEU A 82 -16.30 -17.98 16.79
N TYR A 83 -16.91 -19.05 17.28
CA TYR A 83 -16.93 -20.33 16.55
C TYR A 83 -17.72 -20.22 15.24
N GLU A 84 -18.88 -19.56 15.23
CA GLU A 84 -19.63 -19.29 14.00
C GLU A 84 -18.80 -18.49 12.96
N MET A 85 -18.06 -17.48 13.42
CA MET A 85 -17.14 -16.72 12.56
C MET A 85 -16.02 -17.61 12.03
N TYR A 86 -15.43 -18.46 12.86
CA TYR A 86 -14.39 -19.40 12.45
C TYR A 86 -14.91 -20.37 11.37
N VAL A 87 -16.07 -20.99 11.60
CA VAL A 87 -16.70 -21.93 10.64
C VAL A 87 -16.94 -21.27 9.30
N LYS A 88 -17.47 -20.03 9.34
CA LYS A 88 -17.69 -19.27 8.11
C LYS A 88 -16.39 -18.98 7.38
N ASN A 89 -15.38 -18.45 8.09
CA ASN A 89 -14.09 -18.13 7.48
C ASN A 89 -13.39 -19.37 6.93
N PHE A 90 -13.49 -20.51 7.64
CA PHE A 90 -12.95 -21.78 7.17
C PHE A 90 -13.63 -22.24 5.89
N SER A 91 -14.97 -22.14 5.81
CA SER A 91 -15.73 -22.46 4.59
C SER A 91 -15.37 -21.55 3.42
N ASP A 92 -15.35 -20.23 3.65
CA ASP A 92 -15.02 -19.23 2.63
C ASP A 92 -13.59 -19.44 2.09
N ASN A 93 -12.63 -19.72 2.98
CA ASN A 93 -11.26 -20.05 2.61
C ASN A 93 -11.16 -21.35 1.82
N ARG A 94 -11.92 -22.38 2.19
CA ARG A 94 -11.91 -23.66 1.48
C ARG A 94 -12.45 -23.49 0.06
N GLU A 95 -13.52 -22.71 -0.15
CA GLU A 95 -14.04 -22.36 -1.48
C GLU A 95 -13.00 -21.58 -2.29
N TYR A 96 -12.35 -20.59 -1.67
CA TYR A 96 -11.29 -19.82 -2.30
C TYR A 96 -10.12 -20.70 -2.74
N TYR A 97 -9.59 -21.56 -1.86
CA TYR A 97 -8.47 -22.43 -2.18
C TYR A 97 -8.83 -23.48 -3.22
N GLN A 98 -10.07 -24.02 -3.20
CA GLN A 98 -10.54 -24.94 -4.25
C GLN A 98 -10.50 -24.26 -5.63
N LYS A 99 -11.03 -23.05 -5.71
CA LYS A 99 -11.01 -22.26 -6.95
C LYS A 99 -9.59 -21.98 -7.41
N ARG A 100 -8.70 -21.57 -6.49
CA ARG A 100 -7.29 -21.29 -6.79
C ARG A 100 -6.57 -22.55 -7.28
N THR A 101 -6.82 -23.70 -6.67
CA THR A 101 -6.27 -24.99 -7.11
C THR A 101 -6.67 -25.32 -8.54
N ASP A 102 -7.96 -25.15 -8.87
CA ASP A 102 -8.45 -25.45 -10.22
C ASP A 102 -7.89 -24.48 -11.27
N GLU A 103 -7.76 -23.20 -10.92
CA GLU A 103 -7.09 -22.19 -11.76
C GLU A 103 -5.61 -22.48 -11.96
N ALA A 104 -4.88 -22.78 -10.88
CA ALA A 104 -3.46 -23.11 -10.91
C ALA A 104 -3.17 -24.34 -11.80
N LYS A 105 -3.92 -25.42 -11.61
CA LYS A 105 -3.80 -26.63 -12.44
C LYS A 105 -4.00 -26.31 -13.92
N LYS A 106 -5.01 -25.51 -14.26
CA LYS A 106 -5.30 -25.14 -15.64
C LYS A 106 -4.21 -24.24 -16.23
N GLN A 107 -3.65 -23.31 -15.45
CA GLN A 107 -2.56 -22.44 -15.90
C GLN A 107 -1.25 -23.22 -16.04
N ASN A 108 -0.91 -24.01 -15.02
CA ASN A 108 0.32 -24.80 -15.02
C ASN A 108 0.34 -25.83 -16.15
N ALA A 109 -0.80 -26.44 -16.49
CA ALA A 109 -0.91 -27.33 -17.66
C ALA A 109 -0.58 -26.60 -18.98
N LYS A 110 -1.01 -25.33 -19.12
CA LYS A 110 -0.63 -24.51 -20.28
C LYS A 110 0.86 -24.19 -20.26
N TYR A 111 1.39 -23.74 -19.13
CA TYR A 111 2.82 -23.46 -18.96
C TYR A 111 3.67 -24.69 -19.28
N GLN A 112 3.25 -25.86 -18.79
CA GLN A 112 3.97 -27.10 -19.03
C GLN A 112 4.00 -27.46 -20.54
N SER A 113 2.91 -27.25 -21.27
CA SER A 113 2.90 -27.52 -22.72
C SER A 113 3.87 -26.60 -23.49
N PHE A 114 3.97 -25.33 -23.10
CA PHE A 114 4.95 -24.38 -23.68
C PHE A 114 6.37 -24.72 -23.27
N TYR A 115 6.57 -25.07 -22.00
CA TYR A 115 7.86 -25.50 -21.48
C TYR A 115 8.42 -26.70 -22.27
N ASP A 116 7.58 -27.73 -22.46
CA ASP A 116 8.00 -28.95 -23.17
C ASP A 116 8.33 -28.66 -24.64
N ALA A 117 7.53 -27.82 -25.30
CA ALA A 117 7.81 -27.42 -26.68
C ALA A 117 9.14 -26.65 -26.79
N ILE A 118 9.37 -25.67 -25.90
CA ILE A 118 10.61 -24.88 -25.90
C ILE A 118 11.83 -25.75 -25.51
N LYS A 119 11.67 -26.61 -24.52
CA LYS A 119 12.74 -27.54 -24.09
C LYS A 119 13.21 -28.44 -25.22
N ASN A 120 12.27 -28.92 -26.03
CA ASN A 120 12.53 -29.80 -27.17
C ASN A 120 12.92 -29.04 -28.46
N TRP A 121 12.93 -27.70 -28.42
CA TRP A 121 13.35 -26.90 -29.55
C TRP A 121 14.83 -27.10 -29.84
N ASP A 122 15.15 -27.65 -31.00
CA ASP A 122 16.54 -27.81 -31.51
C ASP A 122 16.96 -26.46 -32.13
N CYS A 123 17.67 -25.65 -31.34
CA CYS A 123 18.15 -24.34 -31.75
C CYS A 123 19.68 -24.30 -31.84
N SER A 124 20.20 -23.43 -32.72
CA SER A 124 21.64 -23.16 -32.76
C SER A 124 22.12 -22.51 -31.44
N GLU A 125 23.41 -22.61 -31.17
CA GLU A 125 24.02 -22.13 -29.91
C GLU A 125 23.76 -20.64 -29.65
N GLU A 126 23.67 -19.82 -30.71
CA GLU A 126 23.35 -18.37 -30.59
C GLU A 126 22.01 -18.08 -29.94
N PHE A 127 21.03 -19.01 -29.99
CA PHE A 127 19.71 -18.86 -29.38
C PHE A 127 19.56 -19.55 -28.03
N SER A 128 20.59 -20.23 -27.53
CA SER A 128 20.54 -20.96 -26.24
C SER A 128 20.16 -20.09 -25.07
N ASN A 129 20.63 -18.84 -25.04
CA ASN A 129 20.29 -17.89 -23.97
C ASN A 129 18.80 -17.49 -23.99
N ILE A 130 18.20 -17.32 -25.18
CA ILE A 130 16.77 -17.03 -25.33
C ILE A 130 15.96 -18.22 -24.88
N LYS A 131 16.32 -19.43 -25.25
CA LYS A 131 15.71 -20.68 -24.84
C LYS A 131 15.71 -20.80 -23.31
N ASN A 132 16.87 -20.64 -22.68
CA ASN A 132 17.00 -20.72 -21.22
C ASN A 132 16.21 -19.64 -20.51
N PHE A 133 16.23 -18.41 -21.00
CA PHE A 133 15.42 -17.33 -20.46
C PHE A 133 13.91 -17.64 -20.51
N ALA A 134 13.42 -18.15 -21.66
CA ALA A 134 12.02 -18.50 -21.82
C ALA A 134 11.57 -19.62 -20.87
N LEU A 135 12.40 -20.67 -20.70
CA LEU A 135 12.14 -21.76 -19.76
C LEU A 135 12.09 -21.26 -18.32
N ASN A 136 13.03 -20.39 -17.93
CA ASN A 136 13.05 -19.79 -16.60
C ASN A 136 11.81 -18.90 -16.35
N GLN A 137 11.37 -18.11 -17.34
CA GLN A 137 10.17 -17.29 -17.21
C GLN A 137 8.92 -18.13 -16.98
N ILE A 138 8.82 -19.30 -17.61
CA ILE A 138 7.73 -20.24 -17.41
C ILE A 138 7.79 -20.82 -15.99
N ASP A 139 8.96 -21.28 -15.55
CA ASP A 139 9.10 -21.91 -14.22
C ASP A 139 8.77 -20.95 -13.07
N ILE A 140 9.23 -19.70 -13.13
CA ILE A 140 8.91 -18.70 -12.10
C ILE A 140 7.45 -18.20 -12.14
N SER A 141 6.72 -18.53 -13.23
CA SER A 141 5.32 -18.12 -13.39
C SER A 141 4.33 -19.20 -12.97
N LYS A 142 4.80 -20.42 -12.66
CA LYS A 142 3.93 -21.49 -12.18
C LYS A 142 3.38 -21.16 -10.80
N ASP A 143 2.11 -21.40 -10.62
CA ASP A 143 1.46 -21.31 -9.30
C ASP A 143 1.84 -22.54 -8.44
N ASP A 144 1.92 -22.30 -7.14
CA ASP A 144 2.21 -23.34 -6.15
C ASP A 144 0.95 -24.16 -5.84
N GLU A 145 0.74 -25.22 -6.60
CA GLU A 145 -0.40 -26.14 -6.40
C GLU A 145 -0.32 -26.86 -5.04
N ASP A 146 0.88 -27.17 -4.57
CA ASP A 146 1.09 -27.89 -3.32
C ASP A 146 0.63 -27.04 -2.12
N TYR A 147 0.92 -25.74 -2.16
CA TYR A 147 0.42 -24.79 -1.13
C TYR A 147 -1.11 -24.80 -1.03
N TYR A 148 -1.80 -24.74 -2.16
CA TYR A 148 -3.28 -24.76 -2.14
C TYR A 148 -3.83 -26.11 -1.71
N ALA A 149 -3.17 -27.22 -2.08
CA ALA A 149 -3.56 -28.55 -1.67
C ALA A 149 -3.38 -28.73 -0.16
N ASP A 150 -2.30 -28.22 0.42
CA ASP A 150 -2.04 -28.24 1.87
C ASP A 150 -3.12 -27.47 2.63
N GLU A 151 -3.49 -26.27 2.14
CA GLU A 151 -4.57 -25.49 2.75
C GLU A 151 -5.93 -26.21 2.70
N LEU A 152 -6.23 -26.93 1.62
CA LEU A 152 -7.44 -27.72 1.47
C LEU A 152 -7.46 -28.99 2.34
N SER A 153 -6.29 -29.50 2.70
CA SER A 153 -6.16 -30.71 3.56
C SER A 153 -6.44 -30.44 5.04
N LYS A 154 -6.43 -29.16 5.47
CA LYS A 154 -6.71 -28.79 6.85
C LYS A 154 -8.12 -29.17 7.25
N GLU A 155 -8.25 -29.75 8.42
CA GLU A 155 -9.53 -30.11 9.00
C GLU A 155 -10.08 -28.97 9.86
N MET A 156 -11.39 -28.81 9.84
CA MET A 156 -12.07 -27.84 10.69
C MET A 156 -12.09 -28.36 12.14
N LEU A 157 -11.68 -27.53 13.08
CA LEU A 157 -11.77 -27.86 14.49
C LEU A 157 -13.22 -28.06 14.94
N THR A 158 -13.45 -29.01 15.81
CA THR A 158 -14.72 -29.10 16.56
C THR A 158 -14.85 -27.88 17.48
N LYS A 159 -16.06 -27.62 17.97
CA LYS A 159 -16.29 -26.48 18.87
C LYS A 159 -15.52 -26.59 20.15
N GLU A 160 -15.41 -27.82 20.73
CA GLU A 160 -14.68 -28.12 21.92
C GLU A 160 -13.17 -27.87 21.75
N GLU A 161 -12.59 -28.32 20.66
CA GLU A 161 -11.19 -28.08 20.31
C GLU A 161 -10.92 -26.58 20.09
N PHE A 162 -11.78 -25.90 19.34
CA PHE A 162 -11.69 -24.47 19.08
C PHE A 162 -11.66 -23.64 20.38
N ILE A 163 -12.60 -23.93 21.31
CA ILE A 163 -12.67 -23.22 22.59
C ILE A 163 -11.45 -23.57 23.48
N SER A 164 -11.02 -24.82 23.50
CA SER A 164 -9.88 -25.24 24.31
C SER A 164 -8.55 -24.65 23.85
N GLU A 165 -8.38 -24.42 22.54
CA GLU A 165 -7.18 -23.78 21.98
C GLU A 165 -7.13 -22.29 22.26
N GLY A 166 -8.25 -21.58 22.17
CA GLY A 166 -8.38 -20.13 22.39
C GLY A 166 -7.60 -19.25 21.40
N LYS A 167 -6.80 -19.84 20.51
CA LYS A 167 -5.87 -19.16 19.61
C LYS A 167 -6.54 -18.20 18.63
N TYR A 168 -7.72 -18.56 18.13
CA TYR A 168 -8.40 -17.76 17.12
C TYR A 168 -8.77 -16.37 17.63
N LYS A 169 -9.30 -16.27 18.86
CA LYS A 169 -9.60 -14.98 19.49
C LYS A 169 -8.33 -14.16 19.71
N GLU A 170 -7.28 -14.82 20.21
CA GLU A 170 -5.99 -14.16 20.43
C GLU A 170 -5.40 -13.59 19.12
N GLU A 171 -5.50 -14.35 18.03
CA GLU A 171 -5.02 -13.92 16.72
C GLU A 171 -5.85 -12.73 16.17
N LEU A 172 -7.17 -12.78 16.26
CA LEU A 172 -8.04 -11.68 15.87
C LEU A 172 -7.73 -10.40 16.67
N LEU A 173 -7.56 -10.51 17.99
CA LEU A 173 -7.22 -9.37 18.84
C LEU A 173 -5.82 -8.83 18.53
N LYS A 174 -4.85 -9.71 18.25
CA LYS A 174 -3.49 -9.31 17.85
C LYS A 174 -3.50 -8.54 16.55
N ASN A 175 -4.23 -9.01 15.53
CA ASN A 175 -4.34 -8.36 14.23
C ASN A 175 -5.04 -7.01 14.35
N SER A 176 -6.15 -6.95 15.07
CA SER A 176 -6.88 -5.70 15.30
C SER A 176 -6.07 -4.68 16.11
N LYS A 177 -5.25 -5.14 17.07
CA LYS A 177 -4.32 -4.28 17.80
C LYS A 177 -3.21 -3.75 16.89
N TRP A 178 -2.67 -4.59 15.99
CA TRP A 178 -1.70 -4.16 15.01
C TRP A 178 -2.27 -3.06 14.10
N ASP A 179 -3.51 -3.19 13.64
CA ASP A 179 -4.19 -2.16 12.84
C ASP A 179 -4.32 -0.84 13.59
N ILE A 180 -4.67 -0.90 14.90
CA ILE A 180 -4.74 0.28 15.77
C ILE A 180 -3.37 0.96 15.85
N ASP A 181 -2.32 0.21 16.18
CA ASP A 181 -0.96 0.74 16.34
C ASP A 181 -0.42 1.31 15.02
N TYR A 182 -0.69 0.64 13.91
CA TYR A 182 -0.31 1.09 12.57
C TYR A 182 -0.98 2.42 12.21
N HIS A 183 -2.32 2.49 12.29
CA HIS A 183 -3.03 3.70 11.90
C HIS A 183 -2.77 4.88 12.86
N GLN A 184 -2.52 4.62 14.14
CA GLN A 184 -2.10 5.66 15.07
C GLN A 184 -0.73 6.23 14.70
N LYS A 185 0.24 5.37 14.40
CA LYS A 185 1.60 5.77 13.99
C LYS A 185 1.59 6.55 12.68
N GLU A 186 0.83 6.11 11.70
CA GLU A 186 0.72 6.80 10.42
C GLU A 186 0.02 8.17 10.58
N LEU A 187 -1.01 8.26 11.42
CA LEU A 187 -1.67 9.52 11.72
C LEU A 187 -0.71 10.53 12.38
N ASP A 188 0.05 10.08 13.38
CA ASP A 188 1.06 10.90 14.06
C ASP A 188 2.15 11.37 13.09
N TYR A 189 2.60 10.49 12.18
CA TYR A 189 3.56 10.83 11.13
C TYR A 189 3.03 11.88 10.17
N VAL A 190 1.80 11.74 9.68
CA VAL A 190 1.15 12.70 8.78
C VAL A 190 0.99 14.06 9.45
N ILE A 191 0.52 14.10 10.71
CA ILE A 191 0.36 15.32 11.51
C ILE A 191 1.73 16.01 11.70
N LYS A 192 2.76 15.25 12.06
CA LYS A 192 4.12 15.77 12.21
C LYS A 192 4.62 16.39 10.92
N ASN A 193 4.51 15.69 9.79
CA ASN A 193 4.97 16.20 8.50
C ASN A 193 4.22 17.47 8.08
N MET A 194 2.91 17.54 8.32
CA MET A 194 2.13 18.75 8.09
C MET A 194 2.66 19.93 8.91
N ASN A 195 2.89 19.71 10.21
CA ASN A 195 3.37 20.75 11.11
C ASN A 195 4.80 21.21 10.73
N ASP A 196 5.69 20.27 10.40
CA ASP A 196 7.06 20.57 9.94
C ASP A 196 7.03 21.38 8.64
N THR A 197 6.16 21.02 7.69
CA THR A 197 5.99 21.75 6.43
C THR A 197 5.45 23.17 6.68
N LEU A 198 4.44 23.31 7.54
CA LEU A 198 3.89 24.63 7.91
C LEU A 198 4.92 25.50 8.62
N ALA A 199 5.66 24.95 9.59
CA ALA A 199 6.69 25.67 10.32
C ALA A 199 7.81 26.15 9.38
N PHE A 200 8.26 25.28 8.46
CA PHE A 200 9.26 25.63 7.46
C PHE A 200 8.76 26.74 6.54
N TYR A 201 7.52 26.65 6.06
CA TYR A 201 6.90 27.65 5.20
C TYR A 201 6.74 29.00 5.89
N GLU A 202 6.31 29.04 7.15
CA GLU A 202 6.22 30.26 7.94
C GLU A 202 7.59 30.89 8.19
N HIS A 203 8.62 30.09 8.41
CA HIS A 203 9.98 30.59 8.53
C HIS A 203 10.46 31.20 7.20
N PHE A 204 10.22 30.51 6.09
CA PHE A 204 10.56 30.99 4.75
C PHE A 204 9.88 32.34 4.45
N LYS A 205 8.58 32.50 4.75
CA LYS A 205 7.87 33.79 4.55
C LYS A 205 8.58 34.95 5.26
N LYS A 206 9.02 34.71 6.50
CA LYS A 206 9.76 35.72 7.28
C LYS A 206 11.13 36.04 6.69
N GLU A 207 11.82 35.06 6.14
CA GLU A 207 13.14 35.25 5.53
C GLU A 207 13.07 36.06 4.23
N ILE A 208 12.08 35.79 3.36
CA ILE A 208 11.93 36.53 2.09
C ILE A 208 11.44 37.97 2.28
N GLU A 209 10.87 38.30 3.47
CA GLU A 209 10.52 39.69 3.77
C GLU A 209 11.75 40.60 3.90
N LYS A 210 12.93 40.02 4.11
CA LYS A 210 14.20 40.74 4.19
C LYS A 210 14.76 41.11 2.80
N LEU A 211 14.22 40.52 1.72
CA LEU A 211 14.60 40.77 0.35
C LEU A 211 13.92 42.04 -0.21
#